data_c8a9984798806acbacf7e7b7a95fcab4
#
_entry.id   c8a9984798806acbacf7e7b7a95fcab4
#
_cell.length_a   1.000
_cell.length_b   1.000
_cell.length_c   1.000
_cell.angle_alpha   90.00
_cell.angle_beta   90.00
_cell.angle_gamma   90.00
#
_symmetry.space_group_name_H-M   'P 1'
#
loop_
_entity.id
_entity.type
_entity.pdbx_description
1 polymer ?
#
loop_
_entity_poly.entity_id
_entity_poly.type
_entity_poly.pdbx_seq_one_letter_code
_entity_poly.pdbx_strand_id
1 'polypeptide(L)'
;MDTTSRLLMLLEVIEQGSFAKAAGARNIDRSVISKQINRLEEDLGVRLLNRSTRSFSLTAAGAEMVKKAVELRELLSDTLRVAENYNKEPRGLLKITASGIIGQRYLQPVIIEFQKRFPQVEVELRLDDRLIDIVSEGFDLAFRIGKPKDSSLIARSIARNRWLILAAPAFIENYGEPKKVEELSDLPAATYSSSHIKINTIKYLDQQSEFYEQKMKSIFKANDGEVLKMKILSGTAYGLLPAFLINNEIKEGQLVPLLTDLQLVEHNPMYAVYPHRDLPARTQLFLDAVCEYIGKDKPLWELAIPDFDKLYQGK
;
A
#
# COMPACT_ATOMS: atom_id res chain seq x y z
N MET A 1 -11.76 -31.15 18.19
CA MET A 1 -11.43 -30.22 17.05
C MET A 1 -11.66 -31.05 15.80
N ASP A 2 -12.40 -30.52 14.84
CA ASP A 2 -12.73 -31.19 13.58
C ASP A 2 -11.60 -31.08 12.54
N THR A 3 -11.73 -31.81 11.42
CA THR A 3 -10.73 -31.84 10.33
C THR A 3 -10.53 -30.47 9.71
N THR A 4 -11.59 -29.69 9.52
CA THR A 4 -11.54 -28.32 8.98
C THR A 4 -10.68 -27.42 9.84
N SER A 5 -10.92 -27.39 11.14
CA SER A 5 -10.14 -26.60 12.08
C SER A 5 -8.66 -27.00 12.13
N ARG A 6 -8.36 -28.30 11.95
CA ARG A 6 -6.98 -28.81 11.91
C ARG A 6 -6.28 -28.43 10.60
N LEU A 7 -6.99 -28.45 9.47
CA LEU A 7 -6.46 -27.96 8.18
C LEU A 7 -6.13 -26.47 8.23
N LEU A 8 -7.00 -25.66 8.80
CA LEU A 8 -6.74 -24.22 8.99
C LEU A 8 -5.57 -23.97 9.95
N MET A 9 -5.39 -24.81 10.98
CA MET A 9 -4.23 -24.75 11.87
C MET A 9 -2.93 -25.13 11.15
N LEU A 10 -2.96 -26.12 10.25
CA LEU A 10 -1.81 -26.46 9.40
C LEU A 10 -1.41 -25.26 8.54
N LEU A 11 -2.38 -24.63 7.87
CA LEU A 11 -2.16 -23.44 7.05
C LEU A 11 -1.48 -22.33 7.86
N GLU A 12 -1.95 -22.04 9.05
CA GLU A 12 -1.37 -21.02 9.94
C GLU A 12 0.08 -21.35 10.35
N VAL A 13 0.39 -22.61 10.62
CA VAL A 13 1.78 -23.05 10.92
C VAL A 13 2.69 -22.78 9.72
N ILE A 14 2.22 -23.01 8.49
CA ILE A 14 2.99 -22.76 7.27
C ILE A 14 3.21 -21.26 7.06
N GLU A 15 2.16 -20.44 7.21
CA GLU A 15 2.22 -18.99 7.05
C GLU A 15 3.15 -18.33 8.08
N GLN A 16 3.09 -18.78 9.33
CA GLN A 16 3.98 -18.29 10.42
C GLN A 16 5.41 -18.84 10.33
N GLY A 17 5.63 -19.87 9.50
CA GLY A 17 6.92 -20.56 9.37
C GLY A 17 7.39 -21.25 10.65
N SER A 18 6.55 -21.33 11.71
CA SER A 18 6.91 -21.87 13.02
C SER A 18 5.71 -22.30 13.85
N PHE A 19 5.80 -23.51 14.42
CA PHE A 19 4.82 -24.00 15.40
C PHE A 19 4.70 -23.09 16.64
N ALA A 20 5.83 -22.50 17.07
CA ALA A 20 5.83 -21.63 18.24
C ALA A 20 5.13 -20.29 17.95
N LYS A 21 5.35 -19.69 16.76
CA LYS A 21 4.67 -18.45 16.35
C LYS A 21 3.17 -18.68 16.18
N ALA A 22 2.77 -19.77 15.52
CA ALA A 22 1.36 -20.10 15.35
C ALA A 22 0.67 -20.37 16.71
N ALA A 23 1.36 -21.01 17.66
CA ALA A 23 0.88 -21.21 19.01
C ALA A 23 0.70 -19.90 19.78
N GLY A 24 1.67 -18.98 19.65
CA GLY A 24 1.60 -17.65 20.24
C GLY A 24 0.42 -16.82 19.69
N ALA A 25 0.18 -16.87 18.39
CA ALA A 25 -0.95 -16.18 17.75
C ALA A 25 -2.31 -16.67 18.26
N ARG A 26 -2.42 -17.95 18.68
CA ARG A 26 -3.64 -18.55 19.24
C ARG A 26 -3.70 -18.53 20.77
N ASN A 27 -2.66 -18.05 21.41
CA ASN A 27 -2.50 -18.12 22.89
C ASN A 27 -2.68 -19.54 23.45
N ILE A 28 -2.08 -20.54 22.79
CA ILE A 28 -2.09 -21.96 23.19
C ILE A 28 -0.67 -22.52 23.23
N ASP A 29 -0.49 -23.69 23.85
CA ASP A 29 0.82 -24.34 23.88
C ASP A 29 1.19 -24.95 22.51
N ARG A 30 2.49 -24.88 22.15
CA ARG A 30 3.04 -25.48 20.92
C ARG A 30 2.71 -26.97 20.79
N SER A 31 2.69 -27.70 21.91
CA SER A 31 2.38 -29.13 21.95
C SER A 31 0.97 -29.43 21.45
N VAL A 32 0.02 -28.52 21.71
CA VAL A 32 -1.37 -28.64 21.26
C VAL A 32 -1.43 -28.59 19.72
N ILE A 33 -0.78 -27.62 19.10
CA ILE A 33 -0.73 -27.53 17.63
C ILE A 33 -0.11 -28.78 17.04
N SER A 34 1.05 -29.21 17.58
CA SER A 34 1.75 -30.39 17.09
C SER A 34 0.86 -31.64 17.18
N LYS A 35 0.13 -31.82 18.28
CA LYS A 35 -0.81 -32.93 18.48
C LYS A 35 -1.99 -32.88 17.51
N GLN A 36 -2.52 -31.69 17.22
CA GLN A 36 -3.64 -31.53 16.29
C GLN A 36 -3.22 -31.82 14.85
N ILE A 37 -2.02 -31.42 14.43
CA ILE A 37 -1.50 -31.73 13.09
C ILE A 37 -1.18 -33.22 12.97
N ASN A 38 -0.61 -33.88 14.00
CA ASN A 38 -0.43 -35.32 13.99
C ASN A 38 -1.77 -36.07 13.81
N ARG A 39 -2.80 -35.66 14.55
CA ARG A 39 -4.16 -36.24 14.39
C ARG A 39 -4.72 -36.00 13.00
N LEU A 40 -4.45 -34.84 12.38
CA LEU A 40 -4.83 -34.60 11.00
C LEU A 40 -4.16 -35.58 10.04
N GLU A 41 -2.84 -35.81 10.20
CA GLU A 41 -2.08 -36.77 9.40
C GLU A 41 -2.59 -38.20 9.60
N GLU A 42 -2.95 -38.59 10.85
CA GLU A 42 -3.55 -39.86 11.18
C GLU A 42 -4.92 -40.04 10.54
N ASP A 43 -5.81 -39.04 10.68
CA ASP A 43 -7.17 -39.09 10.12
C ASP A 43 -7.16 -39.15 8.58
N LEU A 44 -6.21 -38.52 7.93
CA LEU A 44 -6.04 -38.52 6.48
C LEU A 44 -5.22 -39.74 5.97
N GLY A 45 -4.53 -40.46 6.85
CA GLY A 45 -3.66 -41.57 6.48
C GLY A 45 -2.43 -41.17 5.69
N VAL A 46 -2.04 -39.88 5.72
CA VAL A 46 -0.91 -39.35 4.93
C VAL A 46 -0.11 -38.31 5.72
N ARG A 47 1.20 -38.32 5.56
CA ARG A 47 2.07 -37.29 6.16
C ARG A 47 2.00 -36.01 5.33
N LEU A 48 1.79 -34.89 6.02
CA LEU A 48 1.73 -33.55 5.43
C LEU A 48 3.03 -32.77 5.66
N LEU A 49 3.76 -33.10 6.74
CA LEU A 49 5.02 -32.42 7.11
C LEU A 49 6.18 -33.42 7.21
N ASN A 50 7.30 -33.05 6.60
CA ASN A 50 8.63 -33.59 6.92
C ASN A 50 9.16 -32.79 8.11
N ARG A 51 9.41 -33.46 9.24
CA ARG A 51 9.88 -32.82 10.48
C ARG A 51 11.33 -33.17 10.76
N SER A 52 12.13 -32.18 11.10
CA SER A 52 13.42 -32.34 11.74
C SER A 52 13.40 -31.70 13.14
N THR A 53 14.44 -31.88 13.92
CA THR A 53 14.54 -31.27 15.25
C THR A 53 14.60 -29.73 15.19
N ARG A 54 14.94 -29.15 14.04
CA ARG A 54 15.16 -27.69 13.87
C ARG A 54 14.21 -27.01 12.88
N SER A 55 13.60 -27.78 11.97
CA SER A 55 12.77 -27.23 10.88
C SER A 55 11.71 -28.23 10.44
N PHE A 56 10.76 -27.76 9.67
CA PHE A 56 9.80 -28.60 8.95
C PHE A 56 9.67 -28.13 7.50
N SER A 57 9.25 -29.02 6.62
CA SER A 57 8.90 -28.73 5.23
C SER A 57 7.64 -29.48 4.85
N LEU A 58 6.94 -29.03 3.82
CA LEU A 58 5.78 -29.74 3.30
C LEU A 58 6.20 -31.01 2.55
N THR A 59 5.40 -32.06 2.67
CA THR A 59 5.41 -33.17 1.70
C THR A 59 4.67 -32.74 0.43
N ALA A 60 4.70 -33.57 -0.64
CA ALA A 60 3.86 -33.34 -1.82
C ALA A 60 2.37 -33.28 -1.44
N ALA A 61 1.89 -34.22 -0.65
CA ALA A 61 0.52 -34.23 -0.13
C ALA A 61 0.24 -33.01 0.77
N GLY A 62 1.20 -32.60 1.59
CA GLY A 62 1.10 -31.39 2.41
C GLY A 62 0.92 -30.13 1.58
N ALA A 63 1.65 -29.99 0.47
CA ALA A 63 1.50 -28.85 -0.43
C ALA A 63 0.13 -28.78 -1.08
N GLU A 64 -0.43 -29.91 -1.49
CA GLU A 64 -1.80 -29.98 -2.02
C GLU A 64 -2.85 -29.66 -0.95
N MET A 65 -2.68 -30.20 0.27
CA MET A 65 -3.59 -29.92 1.38
C MET A 65 -3.56 -28.47 1.83
N VAL A 66 -2.40 -27.83 1.86
CA VAL A 66 -2.30 -26.38 2.15
C VAL A 66 -3.02 -25.57 1.08
N LYS A 67 -2.90 -25.92 -0.20
CA LYS A 67 -3.66 -25.28 -1.28
C LYS A 67 -5.18 -25.37 -1.05
N LYS A 68 -5.66 -26.57 -0.69
CA LYS A 68 -7.07 -26.78 -0.34
C LYS A 68 -7.49 -26.08 0.95
N ALA A 69 -6.59 -25.95 1.92
CA ALA A 69 -6.86 -25.19 3.14
C ALA A 69 -7.03 -23.69 2.88
N VAL A 70 -6.29 -23.13 1.91
CA VAL A 70 -6.48 -21.74 1.44
C VAL A 70 -7.86 -21.58 0.81
N GLU A 71 -8.23 -22.45 -0.14
CA GLU A 71 -9.55 -22.43 -0.79
C GLU A 71 -10.70 -22.55 0.24
N LEU A 72 -10.53 -23.42 1.23
CA LEU A 72 -11.50 -23.63 2.31
C LEU A 72 -11.64 -22.38 3.20
N ARG A 73 -10.52 -21.73 3.55
CA ARG A 73 -10.53 -20.49 4.32
C ARG A 73 -11.26 -19.36 3.56
N GLU A 74 -11.01 -19.25 2.27
CA GLU A 74 -11.70 -18.29 1.40
C GLU A 74 -13.20 -18.54 1.36
N LEU A 75 -13.62 -19.80 1.14
CA LEU A 75 -15.04 -20.18 1.13
C LEU A 75 -15.72 -19.89 2.48
N LEU A 76 -15.04 -20.17 3.59
CA LEU A 76 -15.57 -19.89 4.93
C LEU A 76 -15.71 -18.39 5.16
N SER A 77 -14.70 -17.60 4.75
CA SER A 77 -14.73 -16.15 4.79
C SER A 77 -15.87 -15.57 3.96
N ASP A 78 -16.07 -16.10 2.75
CA ASP A 78 -17.16 -15.71 1.86
C ASP A 78 -18.52 -16.02 2.45
N THR A 79 -18.68 -17.21 3.06
CA THR A 79 -19.91 -17.60 3.73
C THR A 79 -20.25 -16.69 4.91
N LEU A 80 -19.27 -16.35 5.73
CA LEU A 80 -19.44 -15.41 6.85
C LEU A 80 -19.78 -14.01 6.34
N ARG A 81 -19.15 -13.57 5.23
CA ARG A 81 -19.44 -12.30 4.58
C ARG A 81 -20.90 -12.21 4.08
N VAL A 82 -21.42 -13.28 3.48
CA VAL A 82 -22.84 -13.34 3.09
C VAL A 82 -23.73 -13.13 4.32
N ALA A 83 -23.44 -13.81 5.43
CA ALA A 83 -24.19 -13.63 6.67
C ALA A 83 -24.07 -12.20 7.24
N GLU A 84 -22.89 -11.59 7.16
CA GLU A 84 -22.65 -10.20 7.60
C GLU A 84 -23.41 -9.17 6.75
N ASN A 85 -23.58 -9.40 5.45
CA ASN A 85 -24.33 -8.50 4.58
C ASN A 85 -25.83 -8.44 4.92
N TYR A 86 -26.36 -9.44 5.61
CA TYR A 86 -27.73 -9.42 6.18
C TYR A 86 -27.81 -8.65 7.50
N ASN A 87 -26.69 -8.36 8.16
CA ASN A 87 -26.64 -7.53 9.36
C ASN A 87 -26.50 -6.06 8.96
N LYS A 88 -27.47 -5.23 9.33
CA LYS A 88 -27.49 -3.79 9.00
C LYS A 88 -26.42 -2.97 9.73
N GLU A 89 -25.86 -3.48 10.82
CA GLU A 89 -24.84 -2.78 11.61
C GLU A 89 -23.44 -3.32 11.32
N PRO A 90 -22.49 -2.47 10.89
CA PRO A 90 -21.12 -2.89 10.66
C PRO A 90 -20.43 -3.26 11.98
N ARG A 91 -19.80 -4.44 12.01
CA ARG A 91 -19.10 -4.99 13.19
C ARG A 91 -17.98 -5.96 12.81
N GLY A 92 -17.10 -6.28 13.74
CA GLY A 92 -16.02 -7.24 13.58
C GLY A 92 -14.74 -6.60 13.05
N LEU A 93 -13.74 -7.41 12.71
CA LEU A 93 -12.41 -6.97 12.31
C LEU A 93 -12.37 -6.52 10.85
N LEU A 94 -11.82 -5.33 10.61
CA LEU A 94 -11.49 -4.78 9.30
C LEU A 94 -9.96 -4.72 9.16
N LYS A 95 -9.39 -5.55 8.29
CA LYS A 95 -7.95 -5.63 8.05
C LYS A 95 -7.55 -4.81 6.84
N ILE A 96 -6.70 -3.82 7.05
CA ILE A 96 -6.27 -2.86 6.03
C ILE A 96 -4.75 -2.87 5.92
N THR A 97 -4.24 -2.81 4.69
CA THR A 97 -2.82 -2.53 4.46
C THR A 97 -2.63 -1.32 3.54
N ALA A 98 -1.58 -0.56 3.80
CA ALA A 98 -1.23 0.63 3.01
C ALA A 98 0.28 0.87 3.05
N SER A 99 0.79 1.75 2.15
CA SER A 99 2.12 2.32 2.34
C SER A 99 2.15 3.23 3.58
N GLY A 100 3.35 3.41 4.16
CA GLY A 100 3.51 4.16 5.40
C GLY A 100 2.84 5.53 5.38
N ILE A 101 3.14 6.32 4.36
CA ILE A 101 2.62 7.69 4.23
C ILE A 101 1.10 7.74 4.01
N ILE A 102 0.55 6.83 3.19
CA ILE A 102 -0.89 6.77 2.94
C ILE A 102 -1.62 6.40 4.23
N GLY A 103 -1.14 5.40 4.94
CA GLY A 103 -1.73 4.95 6.19
C GLY A 103 -1.73 6.04 7.26
N GLN A 104 -0.58 6.66 7.48
CA GLN A 104 -0.42 7.68 8.55
C GLN A 104 -1.20 8.97 8.26
N ARG A 105 -1.15 9.48 7.03
CA ARG A 105 -1.73 10.80 6.72
C ARG A 105 -3.18 10.75 6.30
N TYR A 106 -3.58 9.71 5.57
CA TYR A 106 -4.88 9.68 4.90
C TYR A 106 -5.84 8.64 5.47
N LEU A 107 -5.35 7.48 5.90
CA LEU A 107 -6.24 6.48 6.47
C LEU A 107 -6.46 6.68 7.97
N GLN A 108 -5.43 7.06 8.72
CA GLN A 108 -5.55 7.24 10.17
C GLN A 108 -6.64 8.24 10.60
N PRO A 109 -6.77 9.43 9.99
CA PRO A 109 -7.89 10.33 10.30
C PRO A 109 -9.26 9.70 10.03
N VAL A 110 -9.39 8.96 8.90
CA VAL A 110 -10.63 8.26 8.56
C VAL A 110 -10.94 7.14 9.55
N ILE A 111 -9.93 6.37 9.96
CA ILE A 111 -10.09 5.29 10.95
C ILE A 111 -10.63 5.85 12.27
N ILE A 112 -10.08 6.97 12.74
CA ILE A 112 -10.53 7.61 13.98
C ILE A 112 -12.02 7.98 13.91
N GLU A 113 -12.44 8.65 12.85
CA GLU A 113 -13.85 9.07 12.70
C GLU A 113 -14.77 7.87 12.41
N PHE A 114 -14.29 6.89 11.66
CA PHE A 114 -15.04 5.68 11.37
C PHE A 114 -15.34 4.87 12.63
N GLN A 115 -14.34 4.68 13.52
CA GLN A 115 -14.54 3.94 14.77
C GLN A 115 -15.40 4.69 15.79
N LYS A 116 -15.43 6.03 15.78
CA LYS A 116 -16.41 6.80 16.57
C LYS A 116 -17.84 6.51 16.11
N ARG A 117 -18.06 6.40 14.79
CA ARG A 117 -19.38 6.13 14.21
C ARG A 117 -19.78 4.66 14.34
N PHE A 118 -18.80 3.74 14.27
CA PHE A 118 -19.01 2.29 14.29
C PHE A 118 -18.12 1.63 15.34
N PRO A 119 -18.44 1.77 16.64
CA PRO A 119 -17.57 1.32 17.73
C PRO A 119 -17.42 -0.20 17.84
N GLN A 120 -18.26 -0.98 17.13
CA GLN A 120 -18.16 -2.44 17.06
C GLN A 120 -17.21 -2.93 15.95
N VAL A 121 -16.60 -2.01 15.18
CA VAL A 121 -15.60 -2.35 14.17
C VAL A 121 -14.21 -2.18 14.77
N GLU A 122 -13.50 -3.29 14.88
CA GLU A 122 -12.07 -3.33 15.17
C GLU A 122 -11.30 -3.11 13.86
N VAL A 123 -10.26 -2.28 13.88
CA VAL A 123 -9.43 -2.01 12.70
C VAL A 123 -8.00 -2.45 12.96
N GLU A 124 -7.49 -3.34 12.10
CA GLU A 124 -6.08 -3.70 12.01
C GLU A 124 -5.47 -2.98 10.79
N LEU A 125 -4.59 -2.00 11.03
CA LEU A 125 -3.87 -1.29 9.98
C LEU A 125 -2.41 -1.74 9.95
N ARG A 126 -2.00 -2.38 8.86
CA ARG A 126 -0.60 -2.75 8.62
C ARG A 126 0.03 -1.85 7.56
N LEU A 127 1.13 -1.21 7.92
CA LEU A 127 1.89 -0.34 7.04
C LEU A 127 3.08 -1.14 6.45
N ASP A 128 3.06 -1.33 5.14
CA ASP A 128 4.13 -2.03 4.42
C ASP A 128 4.20 -1.52 2.98
N ASP A 129 5.38 -1.09 2.54
CA ASP A 129 5.60 -0.60 1.17
C ASP A 129 5.85 -1.74 0.17
N ARG A 130 6.02 -2.96 0.63
CA ARG A 130 6.15 -4.15 -0.22
C ARG A 130 4.78 -4.53 -0.78
N LEU A 131 4.79 -5.13 -1.97
CA LEU A 131 3.61 -5.78 -2.50
C LEU A 131 3.31 -7.03 -1.65
N ILE A 132 2.19 -6.98 -0.94
CA ILE A 132 1.70 -8.06 -0.10
C ILE A 132 0.60 -8.79 -0.87
N ASP A 133 0.57 -10.11 -0.77
CA ASP A 133 -0.57 -10.90 -1.22
C ASP A 133 -1.72 -10.72 -0.23
N ILE A 134 -2.66 -9.84 -0.61
CA ILE A 134 -3.78 -9.45 0.26
C ILE A 134 -4.74 -10.60 0.54
N VAL A 135 -4.85 -11.57 -0.39
CA VAL A 135 -5.71 -12.74 -0.22
C VAL A 135 -5.10 -13.70 0.78
N SER A 136 -3.85 -14.11 0.57
CA SER A 136 -3.18 -15.07 1.45
C SER A 136 -2.99 -14.54 2.87
N GLU A 137 -2.79 -13.23 3.03
CA GLU A 137 -2.63 -12.59 4.34
C GLU A 137 -3.97 -12.15 4.96
N GLY A 138 -5.09 -12.33 4.25
CA GLY A 138 -6.44 -12.09 4.74
C GLY A 138 -6.78 -10.62 4.98
N PHE A 139 -6.27 -9.71 4.13
CA PHE A 139 -6.65 -8.30 4.15
C PHE A 139 -7.95 -8.06 3.40
N ASP A 140 -8.83 -7.24 3.99
CA ASP A 140 -10.07 -6.79 3.36
C ASP A 140 -9.81 -5.70 2.30
N LEU A 141 -8.87 -4.78 2.59
CA LEU A 141 -8.51 -3.65 1.73
C LEU A 141 -7.00 -3.43 1.71
N ALA A 142 -6.48 -3.06 0.54
CA ALA A 142 -5.14 -2.48 0.41
C ALA A 142 -5.22 -1.13 -0.31
N PHE A 143 -4.52 -0.12 0.20
CA PHE A 143 -4.39 1.18 -0.46
C PHE A 143 -2.98 1.33 -1.02
N ARG A 144 -2.87 1.46 -2.34
CA ARG A 144 -1.59 1.43 -3.07
C ARG A 144 -1.54 2.47 -4.19
N ILE A 145 -0.34 2.95 -4.48
CA ILE A 145 -0.08 3.72 -5.70
C ILE A 145 0.20 2.74 -6.84
N GLY A 146 -0.57 2.86 -7.91
CA GLY A 146 -0.47 1.98 -9.06
C GLY A 146 -1.44 0.80 -9.04
N LYS A 147 -1.85 0.37 -10.22
CA LYS A 147 -2.76 -0.76 -10.40
C LYS A 147 -2.03 -2.07 -10.06
N PRO A 148 -2.65 -2.99 -9.32
CA PRO A 148 -2.08 -4.30 -9.06
C PRO A 148 -1.86 -5.06 -10.36
N LYS A 149 -0.79 -5.87 -10.40
CA LYS A 149 -0.48 -6.74 -11.56
C LYS A 149 -1.36 -7.98 -11.60
N ASP A 150 -1.86 -8.42 -10.45
CA ASP A 150 -2.74 -9.58 -10.33
C ASP A 150 -4.14 -9.21 -10.86
N SER A 151 -4.60 -9.97 -11.85
CA SER A 151 -5.91 -9.78 -12.51
C SER A 151 -7.08 -10.32 -11.68
N SER A 152 -6.85 -11.12 -10.64
CA SER A 152 -7.89 -11.66 -9.75
C SER A 152 -8.42 -10.60 -8.77
N LEU A 153 -7.65 -9.56 -8.49
CA LEU A 153 -8.00 -8.49 -7.56
C LEU A 153 -8.80 -7.38 -8.25
N ILE A 154 -9.70 -6.79 -7.49
CA ILE A 154 -10.44 -5.60 -7.91
C ILE A 154 -9.64 -4.37 -7.50
N ALA A 155 -9.44 -3.46 -8.45
CA ALA A 155 -8.77 -2.19 -8.23
C ALA A 155 -9.71 -1.03 -8.54
N ARG A 156 -10.13 -0.31 -7.51
CA ARG A 156 -10.92 0.93 -7.63
C ARG A 156 -9.98 2.13 -7.52
N SER A 157 -9.93 2.96 -8.55
CA SER A 157 -9.20 4.23 -8.48
C SER A 157 -9.86 5.15 -7.45
N ILE A 158 -9.08 5.65 -6.50
CA ILE A 158 -9.52 6.54 -5.42
C ILE A 158 -9.22 7.99 -5.76
N ALA A 159 -7.98 8.26 -6.19
CA ALA A 159 -7.52 9.61 -6.44
C ALA A 159 -6.38 9.64 -7.45
N ARG A 160 -6.29 10.72 -8.22
CA ARG A 160 -5.16 10.97 -9.11
C ARG A 160 -3.90 11.28 -8.30
N ASN A 161 -2.75 11.01 -8.92
CA ASN A 161 -1.43 11.20 -8.32
C ASN A 161 -0.58 12.10 -9.21
N ARG A 162 -0.71 13.40 -9.05
CA ARG A 162 0.08 14.41 -9.76
C ARG A 162 1.39 14.66 -9.00
N TRP A 163 2.43 14.99 -9.75
CA TRP A 163 3.78 15.18 -9.23
C TRP A 163 4.25 16.60 -9.47
N LEU A 164 5.25 17.02 -8.67
CA LEU A 164 5.86 18.32 -8.77
C LEU A 164 7.39 18.19 -8.77
N ILE A 165 8.05 19.03 -9.54
CA ILE A 165 9.50 19.25 -9.46
C ILE A 165 9.71 20.31 -8.40
N LEU A 166 10.44 20.00 -7.32
CA LEU A 166 10.54 20.84 -6.14
C LEU A 166 11.99 21.09 -5.74
N ALA A 167 12.26 22.31 -5.28
CA ALA A 167 13.50 22.66 -4.61
C ALA A 167 13.22 23.60 -3.43
N ALA A 168 14.15 23.67 -2.47
CA ALA A 168 14.13 24.72 -1.46
C ALA A 168 14.67 26.05 -2.02
N PRO A 169 14.31 27.23 -1.47
CA PRO A 169 14.90 28.52 -1.89
C PRO A 169 16.41 28.51 -1.85
N ALA A 170 17.04 27.95 -0.82
CA ALA A 170 18.50 27.84 -0.73
C ALA A 170 19.13 27.02 -1.87
N PHE A 171 18.41 26.07 -2.47
CA PHE A 171 18.87 25.38 -3.67
C PHE A 171 18.95 26.36 -4.86
N ILE A 172 17.92 27.18 -5.03
CA ILE A 172 17.86 28.18 -6.12
C ILE A 172 18.96 29.23 -5.94
N GLU A 173 19.23 29.65 -4.70
CA GLU A 173 20.33 30.57 -4.38
C GLU A 173 21.71 30.00 -4.75
N ASN A 174 21.92 28.70 -4.51
CA ASN A 174 23.20 28.04 -4.74
C ASN A 174 23.44 27.61 -6.19
N TYR A 175 22.40 27.20 -6.92
CA TYR A 175 22.52 26.58 -8.24
C TYR A 175 21.83 27.37 -9.37
N GLY A 176 21.08 28.43 -9.02
CA GLY A 176 20.22 29.13 -9.97
C GLY A 176 18.88 28.45 -10.17
N GLU A 177 17.90 29.19 -10.66
CA GLU A 177 16.59 28.68 -11.02
C GLU A 177 16.62 28.11 -12.45
N PRO A 178 16.40 26.81 -12.66
CA PRO A 178 16.41 26.23 -14.00
C PRO A 178 15.26 26.80 -14.84
N LYS A 179 15.54 27.19 -16.07
CA LYS A 179 14.56 27.74 -17.02
C LYS A 179 14.13 26.70 -18.06
N LYS A 180 14.90 25.61 -18.21
CA LYS A 180 14.61 24.50 -19.11
C LYS A 180 14.84 23.17 -18.41
N VAL A 181 14.11 22.14 -18.84
CA VAL A 181 14.17 20.81 -18.23
C VAL A 181 15.55 20.16 -18.41
N GLU A 182 16.26 20.46 -19.49
CA GLU A 182 17.59 19.92 -19.78
C GLU A 182 18.62 20.35 -18.73
N GLU A 183 18.48 21.57 -18.16
CA GLU A 183 19.36 22.08 -17.13
C GLU A 183 19.34 21.25 -15.85
N LEU A 184 18.24 20.53 -15.60
CA LEU A 184 18.12 19.64 -14.46
C LEU A 184 19.07 18.43 -14.52
N SER A 185 19.59 18.08 -15.69
CA SER A 185 20.54 16.96 -15.87
C SER A 185 21.87 17.17 -15.12
N ASP A 186 22.28 18.40 -14.94
CA ASP A 186 23.55 18.78 -14.33
C ASP A 186 23.42 19.14 -12.85
N LEU A 187 22.17 19.35 -12.39
CA LEU A 187 21.85 19.73 -11.02
C LEU A 187 21.72 18.51 -10.11
N PRO A 188 22.12 18.63 -8.82
CA PRO A 188 22.01 17.52 -7.87
C PRO A 188 20.56 17.21 -7.55
N ALA A 189 20.18 15.92 -7.66
CA ALA A 189 18.82 15.44 -7.44
C ALA A 189 18.72 14.39 -6.33
N ALA A 190 17.62 14.43 -5.57
CA ALA A 190 17.18 13.37 -4.69
C ALA A 190 16.13 12.52 -5.40
N THR A 191 16.34 11.21 -5.48
CA THR A 191 15.51 10.30 -6.30
C THR A 191 14.99 9.11 -5.51
N TYR A 192 13.76 8.67 -5.83
CA TYR A 192 13.18 7.49 -5.22
C TYR A 192 13.79 6.20 -5.80
N SER A 193 14.18 5.28 -4.93
CA SER A 193 14.72 3.98 -5.35
C SER A 193 14.41 2.91 -4.32
N SER A 194 13.54 1.96 -4.70
CA SER A 194 13.26 0.73 -3.94
C SER A 194 13.75 -0.49 -4.71
N SER A 195 13.49 -1.69 -4.18
CA SER A 195 13.79 -2.96 -4.87
C SER A 195 13.04 -3.13 -6.20
N HIS A 196 11.88 -2.48 -6.35
CA HIS A 196 10.97 -2.67 -7.49
C HIS A 196 10.73 -1.42 -8.32
N ILE A 197 10.93 -0.24 -7.76
CA ILE A 197 10.59 1.04 -8.39
C ILE A 197 11.80 1.99 -8.31
N LYS A 198 12.17 2.56 -9.46
CA LYS A 198 13.15 3.64 -9.55
C LYS A 198 12.50 4.82 -10.27
N ILE A 199 12.56 6.00 -9.63
CA ILE A 199 12.06 7.26 -10.20
C ILE A 199 13.24 8.22 -10.25
N ASN A 200 13.94 8.19 -11.37
CA ASN A 200 15.13 8.98 -11.64
C ASN A 200 15.06 9.67 -13.02
N THR A 201 13.86 9.75 -13.57
CA THR A 201 13.55 10.48 -14.80
C THR A 201 12.31 11.33 -14.60
N ILE A 202 12.30 12.51 -15.18
CA ILE A 202 11.15 13.40 -15.31
C ILE A 202 10.51 13.11 -16.64
N LYS A 203 9.22 12.73 -16.63
CA LYS A 203 8.44 12.44 -17.83
C LYS A 203 7.51 13.60 -18.13
N TYR A 204 7.58 14.12 -19.34
CA TYR A 204 6.80 15.28 -19.73
C TYR A 204 6.39 15.22 -21.19
N LEU A 205 5.42 16.03 -21.56
CA LEU A 205 5.01 16.27 -22.92
C LEU A 205 5.48 17.65 -23.35
N ASP A 206 5.90 17.79 -24.59
CA ASP A 206 6.19 19.09 -25.18
C ASP A 206 4.91 19.77 -25.72
N GLN A 207 5.06 20.93 -26.36
CA GLN A 207 3.95 21.70 -26.95
C GLN A 207 3.23 20.95 -28.09
N GLN A 208 3.86 19.97 -28.70
CA GLN A 208 3.30 19.10 -29.73
C GLN A 208 2.67 17.83 -29.14
N SER A 209 2.65 17.68 -27.79
CA SER A 209 2.23 16.49 -27.07
C SER A 209 3.12 15.26 -27.32
N GLU A 210 4.37 15.49 -27.74
CA GLU A 210 5.38 14.44 -27.87
C GLU A 210 5.97 14.11 -26.50
N PHE A 211 6.20 12.81 -26.26
CA PHE A 211 6.69 12.31 -24.98
C PHE A 211 8.20 12.39 -24.87
N TYR A 212 8.68 12.96 -23.76
CA TYR A 212 10.09 13.08 -23.43
C TYR A 212 10.41 12.59 -22.02
N GLU A 213 11.65 12.17 -21.83
CA GLU A 213 12.21 11.79 -20.53
C GLU A 213 13.51 12.54 -20.26
N GLN A 214 13.56 13.28 -19.17
CA GLN A 214 14.78 13.93 -18.69
C GLN A 214 15.37 13.17 -17.53
N LYS A 215 16.60 12.69 -17.67
CA LYS A 215 17.31 11.96 -16.61
C LYS A 215 17.78 12.93 -15.51
N MET A 216 17.59 12.51 -14.25
CA MET A 216 18.02 13.25 -13.08
C MET A 216 19.42 12.80 -12.63
N LYS A 217 20.30 13.77 -12.24
CA LYS A 217 21.61 13.49 -11.65
C LYS A 217 21.46 13.12 -10.18
N SER A 218 21.17 11.86 -9.92
CA SER A 218 20.90 11.35 -8.57
C SER A 218 22.14 11.39 -7.70
N ILE A 219 22.16 12.24 -6.68
CA ILE A 219 23.20 12.30 -5.64
C ILE A 219 22.73 11.64 -4.32
N PHE A 220 21.43 11.49 -4.15
CA PHE A 220 20.81 10.87 -2.98
C PHE A 220 19.65 9.97 -3.42
N LYS A 221 19.56 8.77 -2.83
CA LYS A 221 18.54 7.80 -3.13
C LYS A 221 17.91 7.29 -1.84
N ALA A 222 16.58 7.25 -1.79
CA ALA A 222 15.85 6.64 -0.69
C ALA A 222 14.59 5.95 -1.22
N ASN A 223 14.08 4.99 -0.48
CA ASN A 223 12.81 4.32 -0.75
C ASN A 223 11.65 4.89 0.10
N ASP A 224 11.84 6.06 0.67
CA ASP A 224 10.88 6.77 1.49
C ASP A 224 10.74 8.22 1.01
N GLY A 225 9.48 8.66 0.77
CA GLY A 225 9.19 9.98 0.22
C GLY A 225 9.43 11.12 1.21
N GLU A 226 9.22 10.89 2.52
CA GLU A 226 9.49 11.90 3.55
C GLU A 226 10.99 12.16 3.68
N VAL A 227 11.81 11.10 3.64
CA VAL A 227 13.27 11.22 3.63
C VAL A 227 13.76 11.99 2.41
N LEU A 228 13.16 11.76 1.23
CA LEU A 228 13.46 12.55 0.04
C LEU A 228 13.07 14.01 0.20
N LYS A 229 11.88 14.29 0.74
CA LYS A 229 11.40 15.65 1.01
C LYS A 229 12.35 16.39 1.97
N MET A 230 12.79 15.74 3.04
CA MET A 230 13.79 16.31 3.96
C MET A 230 15.10 16.67 3.25
N LYS A 231 15.56 15.80 2.33
CA LYS A 231 16.76 16.09 1.53
C LYS A 231 16.56 17.30 0.61
N ILE A 232 15.40 17.45 0.01
CA ILE A 232 15.08 18.62 -0.84
C ILE A 232 15.01 19.90 0.00
N LEU A 233 14.33 19.84 1.15
CA LEU A 233 14.23 20.95 2.10
C LEU A 233 15.59 21.44 2.62
N SER A 234 16.61 20.58 2.65
CA SER A 234 17.98 20.97 3.02
C SER A 234 18.66 21.91 2.01
N GLY A 235 18.04 22.17 0.84
CA GLY A 235 18.61 23.05 -0.20
C GLY A 235 19.80 22.48 -0.97
N THR A 236 20.08 21.17 -0.82
CA THR A 236 21.26 20.52 -1.45
C THR A 236 20.92 19.68 -2.66
N ALA A 237 19.63 19.48 -2.94
CA ALA A 237 19.12 18.74 -4.09
C ALA A 237 17.72 19.21 -4.46
N TYR A 238 17.37 19.11 -5.75
CA TYR A 238 15.97 19.15 -6.17
C TYR A 238 15.40 17.73 -6.21
N GLY A 239 14.08 17.61 -6.35
CA GLY A 239 13.44 16.30 -6.51
C GLY A 239 12.09 16.34 -7.20
N LEU A 240 11.65 15.18 -7.64
CA LEU A 240 10.34 14.93 -8.20
C LEU A 240 9.51 14.19 -7.14
N LEU A 241 8.49 14.85 -6.58
CA LEU A 241 7.66 14.32 -5.50
C LEU A 241 6.17 14.35 -5.85
N PRO A 242 5.40 13.33 -5.43
CA PRO A 242 3.94 13.36 -5.55
C PRO A 242 3.33 14.40 -4.62
N ALA A 243 2.24 15.03 -5.06
CA ALA A 243 1.55 16.07 -4.32
C ALA A 243 1.10 15.62 -2.92
N PHE A 244 0.74 14.35 -2.74
CA PHE A 244 0.32 13.82 -1.45
C PHE A 244 1.44 13.80 -0.36
N LEU A 245 2.68 14.06 -0.72
CA LEU A 245 3.78 14.26 0.23
C LEU A 245 3.89 15.71 0.74
N ILE A 246 3.23 16.63 0.06
CA ILE A 246 3.31 18.06 0.38
C ILE A 246 2.16 18.44 1.31
N ASN A 247 2.49 19.16 2.38
CA ASN A 247 1.51 19.76 3.29
C ASN A 247 1.42 21.28 3.05
N ASN A 248 2.12 22.01 3.88
CA ASN A 248 2.16 23.48 3.83
C ASN A 248 3.50 24.00 3.27
N GLU A 249 4.46 23.15 2.94
CA GLU A 249 5.83 23.54 2.62
C GLU A 249 5.88 24.53 1.43
N ILE A 250 4.99 24.39 0.45
CA ILE A 250 4.89 25.34 -0.67
C ILE A 250 4.22 26.64 -0.20
N LYS A 251 3.15 26.55 0.58
CA LYS A 251 2.43 27.70 1.12
C LYS A 251 3.31 28.54 2.05
N GLU A 252 4.19 27.90 2.80
CA GLU A 252 5.13 28.50 3.73
C GLU A 252 6.43 28.96 3.05
N GLY A 253 6.58 28.74 1.74
CA GLY A 253 7.75 29.11 0.97
C GLY A 253 9.00 28.26 1.25
N GLN A 254 8.86 27.13 1.92
CA GLN A 254 9.96 26.19 2.20
C GLN A 254 10.33 25.36 0.97
N LEU A 255 9.36 25.11 0.09
CA LEU A 255 9.54 24.46 -1.19
C LEU A 255 8.96 25.32 -2.30
N VAL A 256 9.66 25.37 -3.43
CA VAL A 256 9.28 26.11 -4.63
C VAL A 256 9.10 25.11 -5.78
N PRO A 257 7.95 25.12 -6.49
CA PRO A 257 7.77 24.36 -7.72
C PRO A 257 8.65 24.95 -8.84
N LEU A 258 9.42 24.09 -9.50
CA LEU A 258 10.28 24.45 -10.63
C LEU A 258 9.61 24.07 -11.95
N LEU A 259 9.88 24.82 -13.03
CA LEU A 259 9.43 24.54 -14.39
C LEU A 259 7.92 24.28 -14.47
N THR A 260 7.13 25.16 -13.87
CA THR A 260 5.67 25.00 -13.69
C THR A 260 4.87 25.01 -15.00
N ASP A 261 5.48 25.49 -16.09
CA ASP A 261 4.90 25.50 -17.44
C ASP A 261 5.06 24.16 -18.18
N LEU A 262 5.86 23.23 -17.62
CA LEU A 262 6.09 21.92 -18.19
C LEU A 262 4.85 21.05 -18.02
N GLN A 263 4.43 20.33 -19.06
CA GLN A 263 3.36 19.35 -18.91
C GLN A 263 3.92 18.01 -18.42
N LEU A 264 3.86 17.80 -17.10
CA LEU A 264 4.29 16.53 -16.51
C LEU A 264 3.30 15.41 -16.83
N VAL A 265 3.81 14.22 -17.14
CA VAL A 265 2.99 13.02 -17.32
C VAL A 265 2.45 12.59 -15.97
N GLU A 266 1.15 12.34 -15.89
CA GLU A 266 0.53 11.82 -14.68
C GLU A 266 1.09 10.43 -14.31
N HIS A 267 1.37 10.25 -13.06
CA HIS A 267 1.77 8.95 -12.51
C HIS A 267 0.55 8.11 -12.14
N ASN A 268 0.80 6.82 -11.86
CA ASN A 268 -0.26 5.91 -11.46
C ASN A 268 -1.11 6.45 -10.31
N PRO A 269 -2.45 6.42 -10.43
CA PRO A 269 -3.36 6.82 -9.36
C PRO A 269 -3.20 6.01 -8.08
N MET A 270 -3.80 6.52 -7.00
CA MET A 270 -4.05 5.73 -5.80
C MET A 270 -5.23 4.79 -6.04
N TYR A 271 -5.06 3.53 -5.67
CA TYR A 271 -6.11 2.51 -5.76
C TYR A 271 -6.42 1.95 -4.38
N ALA A 272 -7.71 1.67 -4.16
CA ALA A 272 -8.13 0.65 -3.22
C ALA A 272 -8.20 -0.69 -3.96
N VAL A 273 -7.59 -1.71 -3.39
CA VAL A 273 -7.48 -3.05 -3.94
C VAL A 273 -8.10 -4.03 -2.96
N TYR A 274 -8.94 -4.93 -3.46
CA TYR A 274 -9.67 -5.90 -2.64
C TYR A 274 -10.02 -7.16 -3.43
N PRO A 275 -10.23 -8.31 -2.75
CA PRO A 275 -10.36 -9.60 -3.44
C PRO A 275 -11.72 -9.82 -4.13
N HIS A 276 -12.82 -9.24 -3.61
CA HIS A 276 -14.17 -9.58 -4.06
C HIS A 276 -15.03 -8.34 -4.31
N ARG A 277 -16.00 -8.43 -5.25
CA ARG A 277 -16.92 -7.32 -5.56
C ARG A 277 -17.90 -7.05 -4.42
N ASP A 278 -18.40 -8.11 -3.77
CA ASP A 278 -19.34 -8.00 -2.68
C ASP A 278 -18.57 -7.82 -1.37
N LEU A 279 -18.38 -6.56 -0.99
CA LEU A 279 -17.68 -6.22 0.25
C LEU A 279 -18.63 -6.32 1.45
N PRO A 280 -18.14 -6.81 2.62
CA PRO A 280 -18.86 -6.65 3.89
C PRO A 280 -19.23 -5.19 4.14
N ALA A 281 -20.34 -4.95 4.83
CA ALA A 281 -20.84 -3.59 5.11
C ALA A 281 -19.76 -2.70 5.75
N ARG A 282 -18.99 -3.22 6.72
CA ARG A 282 -17.87 -2.50 7.36
C ARG A 282 -16.80 -2.05 6.35
N THR A 283 -16.47 -2.95 5.40
CA THR A 283 -15.43 -2.70 4.39
C THR A 283 -15.91 -1.67 3.36
N GLN A 284 -17.15 -1.81 2.87
CA GLN A 284 -17.75 -0.87 1.92
C GLN A 284 -17.87 0.53 2.52
N LEU A 285 -18.41 0.65 3.74
CA LEU A 285 -18.58 1.92 4.43
C LEU A 285 -17.24 2.61 4.72
N PHE A 286 -16.20 1.83 5.07
CA PHE A 286 -14.87 2.38 5.26
C PHE A 286 -14.27 2.87 3.94
N LEU A 287 -14.39 2.09 2.88
CA LEU A 287 -13.93 2.48 1.54
C LEU A 287 -14.61 3.77 1.06
N ASP A 288 -15.91 3.90 1.28
CA ASP A 288 -16.65 5.10 0.92
C ASP A 288 -16.23 6.30 1.77
N ALA A 289 -16.01 6.12 3.08
CA ALA A 289 -15.47 7.16 3.95
C ALA A 289 -14.07 7.64 3.51
N VAL A 290 -13.18 6.73 3.06
CA VAL A 290 -11.87 7.10 2.51
C VAL A 290 -12.04 7.90 1.20
N CYS A 291 -12.92 7.46 0.30
CA CYS A 291 -13.18 8.18 -0.95
C CYS A 291 -13.74 9.60 -0.71
N GLU A 292 -14.64 9.74 0.27
CA GLU A 292 -15.21 11.03 0.67
C GLU A 292 -14.14 11.95 1.28
N TYR A 293 -13.33 11.42 2.19
CA TYR A 293 -12.26 12.18 2.86
C TYR A 293 -11.18 12.65 1.89
N ILE A 294 -10.72 11.78 1.00
CA ILE A 294 -9.67 12.13 0.03
C ILE A 294 -10.21 13.09 -1.04
N GLY A 295 -11.45 12.93 -1.47
CA GLY A 295 -12.06 13.70 -2.56
C GLY A 295 -11.83 13.04 -3.92
N LYS A 296 -12.94 12.82 -4.65
CA LYS A 296 -12.95 12.06 -5.90
C LYS A 296 -12.30 12.82 -7.05
N ASP A 297 -12.74 14.04 -7.28
CA ASP A 297 -12.34 14.82 -8.47
C ASP A 297 -11.12 15.70 -8.19
N LYS A 298 -10.97 16.14 -6.95
CA LYS A 298 -9.87 16.99 -6.50
C LYS A 298 -9.37 16.49 -5.15
N PRO A 299 -8.29 15.70 -5.13
CA PRO A 299 -7.75 15.15 -3.89
C PRO A 299 -7.37 16.25 -2.89
N LEU A 300 -7.60 15.99 -1.60
CA LEU A 300 -7.36 16.97 -0.54
C LEU A 300 -5.93 17.51 -0.51
N TRP A 301 -4.94 16.73 -0.93
CA TRP A 301 -3.54 17.19 -1.02
C TRP A 301 -3.31 18.22 -2.13
N GLU A 302 -4.14 18.23 -3.17
CA GLU A 302 -4.06 19.25 -4.22
C GLU A 302 -4.66 20.59 -3.74
N LEU A 303 -5.62 20.54 -2.80
CA LEU A 303 -6.20 21.74 -2.19
C LEU A 303 -5.20 22.47 -1.27
N ALA A 304 -4.22 21.76 -0.72
CA ALA A 304 -3.18 22.34 0.12
C ALA A 304 -2.13 23.12 -0.66
N ILE A 305 -2.04 22.93 -2.00
CA ILE A 305 -1.04 23.55 -2.86
C ILE A 305 -1.67 24.75 -3.59
N PRO A 306 -1.17 25.97 -3.37
CA PRO A 306 -1.67 27.17 -4.05
C PRO A 306 -1.64 27.03 -5.57
N ASP A 307 -2.70 27.41 -6.24
CA ASP A 307 -2.83 27.41 -7.71
C ASP A 307 -2.46 26.08 -8.40
N PHE A 308 -2.57 24.95 -7.72
CA PHE A 308 -2.12 23.65 -8.22
C PHE A 308 -2.69 23.30 -9.60
N ASP A 309 -3.93 23.73 -9.88
CA ASP A 309 -4.57 23.47 -11.18
C ASP A 309 -3.89 24.20 -12.34
N LYS A 310 -3.05 25.23 -12.06
CA LYS A 310 -2.29 25.98 -13.07
C LYS A 310 -0.89 25.41 -13.28
N LEU A 311 -0.41 24.57 -12.35
CA LEU A 311 0.92 24.00 -12.41
C LEU A 311 0.94 22.78 -13.33
N TYR A 312 1.97 22.69 -14.15
CA TYR A 312 2.27 21.50 -14.98
C TYR A 312 1.19 21.10 -15.99
N GLN A 313 0.44 22.10 -16.51
CA GLN A 313 -0.58 21.87 -17.54
C GLN A 313 -0.05 21.98 -18.98
N GLY A 314 1.20 22.44 -19.15
CA GLY A 314 1.72 22.90 -20.44
C GLY A 314 1.18 24.28 -20.83
N LYS A 315 1.87 24.98 -21.72
CA LYS A 315 1.39 26.22 -22.37
C LYS A 315 1.14 25.98 -23.83
#